data_1481e72af1d38a87360e1ec2d71dc7a7
#
_entry.id   1481e72af1d38a87360e1ec2d71dc7a7
#
_cell.length_a   1.000
_cell.length_b   1.000
_cell.length_c   1.000
_cell.angle_alpha   90.00
_cell.angle_beta   90.00
_cell.angle_gamma   90.00
#
_symmetry.space_group_name_H-M   'P 1'
#
loop_
_entity.id
_entity.type
_entity.pdbx_description
1 polymer ?
#
loop_
_entity_poly.entity_id
_entity_poly.type
_entity_poly.pdbx_seq_one_letter_code
_entity_poly.pdbx_strand_id
1 'polypeptide(L)'
;SITKWFVNYCDMCHNKDMKKIYDKNLINKVKEEYKIGNYFSKEYEFIVIEYEEGETIINPLEKTQYIQFVLEGTLLISFIDQEGRQTIVSQSEELCILGDMEFVDDLKPMFFAEAKTKVKTLALSLKEYKKNLNQDLQFLHTLLNSIASKLK
;
A
#
# COMPACT_ATOMS: atom_id res chain seq x y z
N SER A 1 7.30 26.32 7.05
CA SER A 1 7.13 26.20 5.61
C SER A 1 6.90 24.74 5.22
N ILE A 2 6.37 24.53 4.04
CA ILE A 2 6.16 23.19 3.50
C ILE A 2 7.48 22.41 3.42
N THR A 3 8.54 23.06 2.98
CA THR A 3 9.87 22.44 2.89
C THR A 3 10.34 21.92 4.25
N LYS A 4 10.15 22.70 5.31
CA LYS A 4 10.51 22.30 6.66
C LYS A 4 9.66 21.12 7.13
N TRP A 5 8.36 21.14 6.79
CA TRP A 5 7.45 20.03 7.13
C TRP A 5 7.89 18.74 6.44
N PHE A 6 8.24 18.79 5.15
CA PHE A 6 8.72 17.63 4.40
C PHE A 6 10.02 17.07 4.98
N VAL A 7 10.95 17.93 5.36
CA VAL A 7 12.21 17.49 5.98
C VAL A 7 11.95 16.76 7.30
N ASN A 8 11.11 17.35 8.16
CA ASN A 8 10.74 16.73 9.44
C ASN A 8 10.00 15.41 9.21
N TYR A 9 9.13 15.37 8.21
CA TYR A 9 8.39 14.17 7.86
C TYR A 9 9.33 13.05 7.40
N CYS A 10 10.29 13.36 6.54
CA CYS A 10 11.27 12.38 6.07
C CYS A 10 12.11 11.83 7.22
N ASP A 11 12.56 12.70 8.14
CA ASP A 11 13.29 12.27 9.32
C ASP A 11 12.47 11.32 10.18
N MET A 12 11.19 11.62 10.36
CA MET A 12 10.27 10.75 11.09
C MET A 12 10.10 9.39 10.40
N CYS A 13 10.01 9.38 9.08
CA CYS A 13 9.87 8.14 8.30
C CYS A 13 11.09 7.24 8.45
N HIS A 14 12.29 7.81 8.46
CA HIS A 14 13.54 7.06 8.63
C HIS A 14 13.69 6.45 10.01
N ASN A 15 13.04 7.03 11.02
CA ASN A 15 13.17 6.61 12.41
C ASN A 15 12.10 5.61 12.86
N LYS A 16 11.13 5.30 12.00
CA LYS A 16 10.06 4.36 12.33
C LYS A 16 10.18 3.11 11.46
N ASP A 17 10.42 2.01 12.12
CA ASP A 17 10.55 0.71 11.46
C ASP A 17 9.20 0.00 11.43
N MET A 18 8.61 -0.12 10.25
CA MET A 18 7.50 -1.04 10.04
C MET A 18 8.01 -2.47 10.29
N LYS A 19 7.15 -3.31 10.80
CA LYS A 19 7.49 -4.70 11.09
C LYS A 19 7.16 -5.58 9.89
N LYS A 20 8.17 -6.24 9.33
CA LYS A 20 8.00 -7.20 8.25
C LYS A 20 8.01 -8.61 8.81
N ILE A 21 6.99 -9.39 8.46
CA ILE A 21 6.82 -10.76 8.95
C ILE A 21 6.92 -11.72 7.78
N TYR A 22 7.81 -12.71 7.90
CA TYR A 22 8.09 -13.69 6.86
C TYR A 22 7.61 -15.11 7.22
N ASP A 23 6.87 -15.26 8.31
CA ASP A 23 6.35 -16.55 8.75
C ASP A 23 5.38 -17.12 7.72
N LYS A 24 5.78 -18.19 7.07
CA LYS A 24 4.98 -18.83 6.00
C LYS A 24 3.64 -19.36 6.49
N ASN A 25 3.57 -19.87 7.70
CA ASN A 25 2.32 -20.38 8.25
C ASN A 25 1.30 -19.25 8.46
N LEU A 26 1.75 -18.14 9.02
CA LEU A 26 0.92 -16.97 9.21
C LEU A 26 0.46 -16.39 7.85
N ILE A 27 1.39 -16.27 6.91
CA ILE A 27 1.12 -15.74 5.58
C ILE A 27 0.08 -16.59 4.86
N ASN A 28 0.24 -17.90 4.88
CA ASN A 28 -0.70 -18.82 4.23
C ASN A 28 -2.08 -18.76 4.85
N LYS A 29 -2.15 -18.66 6.18
CA LYS A 29 -3.41 -18.53 6.90
C LYS A 29 -4.13 -17.25 6.50
N VAL A 30 -3.41 -16.13 6.42
CA VAL A 30 -3.95 -14.84 6.03
C VAL A 30 -4.43 -14.87 4.57
N LYS A 31 -3.63 -15.44 3.68
CA LYS A 31 -4.00 -15.59 2.26
C LYS A 31 -5.33 -16.34 2.10
N GLU A 32 -5.50 -17.42 2.84
CA GLU A 32 -6.73 -18.21 2.81
C GLU A 32 -7.91 -17.46 3.37
N GLU A 33 -7.73 -16.84 4.52
CA GLU A 33 -8.79 -16.10 5.20
C GLU A 33 -9.40 -14.99 4.32
N TYR A 34 -8.55 -14.24 3.63
CA TYR A 34 -8.97 -13.13 2.77
C TYR A 34 -9.08 -13.53 1.30
N LYS A 35 -8.88 -14.80 0.97
CA LYS A 35 -8.97 -15.33 -0.40
C LYS A 35 -8.09 -14.58 -1.40
N ILE A 36 -6.92 -14.17 -0.95
CA ILE A 36 -6.00 -13.37 -1.75
C ILE A 36 -5.52 -14.11 -3.00
N GLY A 37 -5.36 -15.44 -2.90
CA GLY A 37 -4.96 -16.26 -4.03
C GLY A 37 -5.87 -16.15 -5.25
N ASN A 38 -7.13 -15.77 -5.07
CA ASN A 38 -8.08 -15.62 -6.17
C ASN A 38 -7.78 -14.41 -7.06
N TYR A 39 -6.93 -13.49 -6.59
CA TYR A 39 -6.54 -12.30 -7.36
C TYR A 39 -5.34 -12.52 -8.26
N PHE A 40 -4.79 -13.73 -8.30
CA PHE A 40 -3.57 -14.05 -9.03
C PHE A 40 -3.72 -15.34 -9.83
N SER A 41 -3.06 -15.41 -10.99
CA SER A 41 -3.00 -16.63 -11.81
C SER A 41 -1.92 -17.59 -11.33
N LYS A 42 -0.96 -17.11 -10.54
CA LYS A 42 0.20 -17.86 -10.05
C LYS A 42 0.33 -17.67 -8.55
N GLU A 43 1.17 -18.49 -7.94
CA GLU A 43 1.53 -18.31 -6.55
C GLU A 43 2.74 -17.40 -6.43
N TYR A 44 2.69 -16.49 -5.46
CA TYR A 44 3.77 -15.55 -5.15
C TYR A 44 4.10 -15.63 -3.68
N GLU A 45 5.32 -15.27 -3.32
CA GLU A 45 5.73 -15.18 -1.94
C GLU A 45 5.40 -13.80 -1.37
N PHE A 46 4.42 -13.77 -0.49
CA PHE A 46 3.99 -12.57 0.20
C PHE A 46 4.72 -12.40 1.53
N ILE A 47 4.69 -11.19 2.03
CA ILE A 47 5.06 -10.90 3.42
C ILE A 47 3.89 -10.17 4.09
N VAL A 48 3.84 -10.24 5.42
CA VAL A 48 2.91 -9.42 6.19
C VAL A 48 3.69 -8.22 6.71
N ILE A 49 3.11 -7.04 6.57
CA ILE A 49 3.69 -5.81 7.11
C ILE A 49 2.74 -5.24 8.15
N GLU A 50 3.26 -4.96 9.33
CA GLU A 50 2.53 -4.29 10.40
C GLU A 50 3.04 -2.88 10.57
N TYR A 51 2.11 -1.94 10.62
CA TYR A 51 2.40 -0.53 10.85
C TYR A 51 1.76 -0.11 12.17
N GLU A 52 2.53 0.61 12.99
CA GLU A 52 2.00 1.22 14.18
C GLU A 52 1.28 2.52 13.85
N GLU A 53 0.41 2.98 14.74
CA GLU A 53 -0.29 4.25 14.59
C GLU A 53 0.70 5.38 14.26
N GLY A 54 0.40 6.15 13.23
CA GLY A 54 1.22 7.28 12.80
C GLY A 54 2.33 6.94 11.81
N GLU A 55 2.58 5.65 11.55
CA GLU A 55 3.59 5.29 10.55
C GLU A 55 3.10 5.52 9.13
N THR A 56 4.02 5.89 8.26
CA THR A 56 3.73 6.14 6.85
C THR A 56 3.76 4.84 6.07
N ILE A 57 2.73 4.63 5.27
CA ILE A 57 2.60 3.46 4.39
C ILE A 57 2.95 3.84 2.96
N ILE A 58 2.42 4.96 2.48
CA ILE A 58 2.72 5.50 1.14
C ILE A 58 3.23 6.93 1.29
N ASN A 59 4.37 7.20 0.63
CA ASN A 59 5.04 8.50 0.68
C ASN A 59 5.26 9.01 -0.75
N PRO A 60 4.72 10.18 -1.13
CA PRO A 60 4.93 10.72 -2.49
C PRO A 60 6.38 11.09 -2.81
N LEU A 61 7.26 11.14 -1.80
CA LEU A 61 8.68 11.40 -2.02
C LEU A 61 9.46 10.13 -2.42
N GLU A 62 8.83 8.97 -2.32
CA GLU A 62 9.47 7.68 -2.55
C GLU A 62 8.70 6.87 -3.58
N LYS A 63 9.43 6.06 -4.34
CA LYS A 63 8.81 5.12 -5.26
C LYS A 63 8.17 3.97 -4.48
N THR A 64 6.96 3.57 -4.90
CA THR A 64 6.24 2.46 -4.26
C THR A 64 6.99 1.15 -4.48
N GLN A 65 7.24 0.42 -3.39
CA GLN A 65 8.00 -0.82 -3.41
C GLN A 65 7.14 -2.08 -3.33
N TYR A 66 5.90 -1.94 -2.92
CA TYR A 66 5.00 -3.08 -2.69
C TYR A 66 3.61 -2.81 -3.24
N ILE A 67 2.98 -3.88 -3.73
CA ILE A 67 1.52 -3.95 -3.81
C ILE A 67 1.08 -4.44 -2.44
N GLN A 68 0.17 -3.73 -1.78
CA GLN A 68 -0.27 -4.08 -0.44
C GLN A 68 -1.78 -4.22 -0.37
N PHE A 69 -2.23 -5.34 0.17
CA PHE A 69 -3.64 -5.57 0.50
C PHE A 69 -3.83 -5.23 1.96
N VAL A 70 -4.63 -4.21 2.24
CA VAL A 70 -4.89 -3.79 3.62
C VAL A 70 -5.87 -4.77 4.24
N LEU A 71 -5.43 -5.47 5.28
CA LEU A 71 -6.21 -6.52 5.94
C LEU A 71 -6.97 -5.98 7.15
N GLU A 72 -6.29 -5.18 7.97
CA GLU A 72 -6.83 -4.63 9.20
C GLU A 72 -6.36 -3.20 9.39
N GLY A 73 -7.16 -2.42 10.07
CA GLY A 73 -6.81 -1.07 10.46
C GLY A 73 -7.39 0.00 9.55
N THR A 74 -7.20 1.24 9.97
CA THR A 74 -7.73 2.41 9.28
C THR A 74 -6.59 3.26 8.75
N LEU A 75 -6.72 3.70 7.51
CA LEU A 75 -5.76 4.57 6.85
C LEU A 75 -6.22 6.02 6.90
N LEU A 76 -5.25 6.91 6.93
CA LEU A 76 -5.47 8.33 6.72
C LEU A 76 -4.79 8.70 5.40
N ILE A 77 -5.58 9.10 4.41
CA ILE A 77 -5.09 9.48 3.09
C ILE A 77 -5.06 10.99 3.00
N SER A 78 -3.93 11.55 2.61
CA SER A 78 -3.75 13.01 2.53
C SER A 78 -3.19 13.41 1.18
N PHE A 79 -3.82 14.41 0.57
CA PHE A 79 -3.35 15.00 -0.68
C PHE A 79 -2.83 16.42 -0.38
N ILE A 80 -1.77 16.81 -1.06
CA ILE A 80 -1.26 18.17 -0.98
C ILE A 80 -1.57 18.82 -2.32
N ASP A 81 -2.41 19.87 -2.31
CA ASP A 81 -2.76 20.60 -3.50
C ASP A 81 -1.69 21.66 -3.84
N GLN A 82 -1.90 22.39 -4.93
CA GLN A 82 -0.94 23.38 -5.40
C GLN A 82 -0.75 24.55 -4.43
N GLU A 83 -1.72 24.77 -3.56
CA GLU A 83 -1.67 25.84 -2.55
C GLU A 83 -1.07 25.35 -1.23
N GLY A 84 -0.70 24.08 -1.18
CA GLY A 84 -0.15 23.47 0.01
C GLY A 84 -1.19 23.01 1.03
N ARG A 85 -2.47 23.09 0.69
CA ARG A 85 -3.54 22.59 1.54
C ARG A 85 -3.60 21.07 1.49
N GLN A 86 -3.95 20.49 2.61
CA GLN A 86 -4.04 19.04 2.77
C GLN A 86 -5.49 18.62 2.88
N THR A 87 -5.93 17.80 1.94
CA THR A 87 -7.25 17.17 2.01
C THR A 87 -7.10 15.79 2.61
N ILE A 88 -7.86 15.51 3.66
CA ILE A 88 -7.79 14.25 4.37
C ILE A 88 -9.05 13.44 4.08
N VAL A 89 -8.85 12.20 3.64
CA VAL A 89 -9.95 11.28 3.34
C VAL A 89 -9.74 10.02 4.16
N SER A 90 -10.72 9.66 4.98
CA SER A 90 -10.64 8.43 5.74
C SER A 90 -11.00 7.23 4.86
N GLN A 91 -10.33 6.11 5.13
CA GLN A 91 -10.49 4.89 4.34
C GLN A 91 -11.76 4.15 4.75
N SER A 92 -12.42 3.52 3.77
CA SER A 92 -13.57 2.67 4.02
C SER A 92 -13.16 1.28 4.53
N GLU A 93 -14.16 0.50 5.01
CA GLU A 93 -13.95 -0.81 5.62
C GLU A 93 -13.68 -1.93 4.62
N GLU A 94 -13.80 -1.68 3.32
CA GLU A 94 -13.58 -2.70 2.29
C GLU A 94 -12.08 -2.94 2.06
N LEU A 95 -11.74 -4.14 1.58
CA LEU A 95 -10.38 -4.49 1.24
C LEU A 95 -9.79 -3.48 0.24
N CYS A 96 -8.72 -2.84 0.65
CA CYS A 96 -8.06 -1.79 -0.13
C CYS A 96 -6.72 -2.30 -0.66
N ILE A 97 -6.42 -1.98 -1.92
CA ILE A 97 -5.12 -2.28 -2.53
C ILE A 97 -4.34 -0.98 -2.65
N LEU A 98 -3.14 -0.95 -2.11
CA LEU A 98 -2.22 0.18 -2.22
C LEU A 98 -1.10 -0.16 -3.20
N GLY A 99 -0.68 0.82 -3.97
CA GLY A 99 0.37 0.64 -4.98
C GLY A 99 -0.15 0.28 -6.37
N ASP A 100 -1.47 0.14 -6.52
CA ASP A 100 -2.10 -0.26 -7.77
C ASP A 100 -1.94 0.80 -8.88
N MET A 101 -2.18 2.05 -8.56
CA MET A 101 -2.08 3.13 -9.54
C MET A 101 -0.63 3.36 -9.98
N GLU A 102 0.29 3.30 -9.04
CA GLU A 102 1.72 3.47 -9.31
C GLU A 102 2.29 2.30 -10.09
N PHE A 103 1.74 1.11 -9.91
CA PHE A 103 2.12 -0.07 -10.68
C PHE A 103 1.81 0.13 -12.17
N VAL A 104 0.65 0.68 -12.49
CA VAL A 104 0.21 0.87 -13.88
C VAL A 104 1.03 1.97 -14.58
N ASP A 105 1.25 3.07 -13.89
CA ASP A 105 1.79 4.28 -14.49
C ASP A 105 3.28 4.51 -14.18
N ASP A 106 3.87 3.70 -13.32
CA ASP A 106 5.27 3.79 -12.89
C ASP A 106 5.66 5.17 -12.36
N LEU A 107 4.69 5.88 -11.80
CA LEU A 107 4.88 7.19 -11.20
C LEU A 107 5.00 7.09 -9.69
N LYS A 108 5.54 8.12 -9.08
CA LYS A 108 5.50 8.25 -7.62
C LYS A 108 4.07 8.51 -7.17
N PRO A 109 3.71 8.08 -5.96
CA PRO A 109 2.37 8.33 -5.43
C PRO A 109 2.07 9.83 -5.37
N MET A 110 0.79 10.16 -5.50
CA MET A 110 0.31 11.54 -5.42
C MET A 110 -0.29 11.87 -4.05
N PHE A 111 -0.16 10.97 -3.09
CA PHE A 111 -0.76 11.11 -1.78
C PHE A 111 0.11 10.47 -0.71
N PHE A 112 -0.11 10.88 0.54
CA PHE A 112 0.39 10.18 1.71
C PHE A 112 -0.68 9.21 2.19
N ALA A 113 -0.26 8.03 2.63
CA ALA A 113 -1.10 7.13 3.40
C ALA A 113 -0.41 6.82 4.71
N GLU A 114 -1.09 7.10 5.81
CA GLU A 114 -0.59 6.85 7.16
C GLU A 114 -1.51 5.86 7.88
N ALA A 115 -0.95 5.13 8.83
CA ALA A 115 -1.73 4.30 9.73
C ALA A 115 -2.42 5.17 10.77
N LYS A 116 -3.74 5.29 10.70
CA LYS A 116 -4.53 6.00 11.72
C LYS A 116 -4.68 5.16 12.98
N THR A 117 -4.77 3.86 12.79
CA THR A 117 -4.71 2.84 13.84
C THR A 117 -3.58 1.90 13.48
N LYS A 118 -3.36 0.85 14.26
CA LYS A 118 -2.46 -0.23 13.85
C LYS A 118 -2.99 -0.84 12.54
N VAL A 119 -2.15 -0.95 11.53
CA VAL A 119 -2.52 -1.47 10.19
C VAL A 119 -1.71 -2.71 9.88
N LYS A 120 -2.37 -3.71 9.34
CA LYS A 120 -1.74 -4.93 8.86
C LYS A 120 -2.04 -5.09 7.38
N THR A 121 -1.00 -5.36 6.59
CA THR A 121 -1.13 -5.58 5.15
C THR A 121 -0.50 -6.90 4.74
N LEU A 122 -0.97 -7.45 3.63
CA LEU A 122 -0.29 -8.53 2.92
C LEU A 122 0.36 -7.90 1.71
N ALA A 123 1.69 -8.01 1.60
CA ALA A 123 2.48 -7.25 0.65
C ALA A 123 3.23 -8.15 -0.33
N LEU A 124 3.33 -7.68 -1.57
CA LEU A 124 4.06 -8.36 -2.64
C LEU A 124 5.12 -7.40 -3.20
N SER A 125 6.37 -7.86 -3.22
CA SER A 125 7.50 -7.04 -3.66
C SER A 125 7.43 -6.74 -5.15
N LEU A 126 7.41 -5.47 -5.52
CA LEU A 126 7.47 -5.05 -6.92
C LEU A 126 8.86 -5.25 -7.50
N LYS A 127 9.90 -5.14 -6.67
CA LYS A 127 11.28 -5.41 -7.11
C LYS A 127 11.42 -6.84 -7.63
N GLU A 128 10.80 -7.80 -6.94
CA GLU A 128 10.90 -9.21 -7.33
C GLU A 128 9.93 -9.61 -8.43
N TYR A 129 8.71 -9.09 -8.39
CA TYR A 129 7.60 -9.68 -9.15
C TYR A 129 6.96 -8.78 -10.19
N LYS A 130 7.48 -7.58 -10.44
CA LYS A 130 6.85 -6.65 -11.39
C LYS A 130 6.65 -7.26 -12.77
N LYS A 131 7.65 -7.98 -13.29
CA LYS A 131 7.56 -8.63 -14.60
C LYS A 131 6.50 -9.73 -14.61
N ASN A 132 6.48 -10.56 -13.56
CA ASN A 132 5.51 -11.62 -13.44
C ASN A 132 4.10 -11.08 -13.35
N LEU A 133 3.90 -10.02 -12.56
CA LEU A 133 2.61 -9.37 -12.37
C LEU A 133 2.09 -8.73 -13.64
N ASN A 134 2.96 -8.17 -14.48
CA ASN A 134 2.56 -7.61 -15.77
C ASN A 134 2.05 -8.65 -16.75
N GLN A 135 2.34 -9.93 -16.52
CA GLN A 135 1.89 -11.04 -17.35
C GLN A 135 0.81 -11.89 -16.67
N ASP A 136 0.37 -11.47 -15.49
CA ASP A 136 -0.65 -12.18 -14.73
C ASP A 136 -2.02 -11.56 -15.02
N LEU A 137 -2.79 -12.19 -15.90
CA LEU A 137 -4.08 -11.67 -16.33
C LEU A 137 -5.06 -11.50 -15.17
N GLN A 138 -5.08 -12.45 -14.24
CA GLN A 138 -5.99 -12.37 -13.11
C GLN A 138 -5.64 -11.19 -12.22
N PHE A 139 -4.35 -10.96 -11.98
CA PHE A 139 -3.90 -9.80 -11.21
C PHE A 139 -4.24 -8.50 -11.93
N LEU A 140 -3.98 -8.42 -13.24
CA LEU A 140 -4.29 -7.21 -14.01
C LEU A 140 -5.78 -6.89 -13.99
N HIS A 141 -6.63 -7.90 -14.04
CA HIS A 141 -8.08 -7.72 -13.91
C HIS A 141 -8.45 -7.20 -12.53
N THR A 142 -7.87 -7.77 -11.49
CA THR A 142 -8.04 -7.30 -10.10
C THR A 142 -7.62 -5.85 -9.96
N LEU A 143 -6.48 -5.51 -10.57
CA LEU A 143 -5.94 -4.15 -10.56
C LEU A 143 -6.91 -3.16 -11.21
N LEU A 144 -7.45 -3.50 -12.37
CA LEU A 144 -8.44 -2.67 -13.06
C LEU A 144 -9.67 -2.42 -12.20
N ASN A 145 -10.17 -3.45 -11.54
CA ASN A 145 -11.32 -3.32 -10.65
C ASN A 145 -11.01 -2.40 -9.46
N SER A 146 -9.83 -2.53 -8.90
CA SER A 146 -9.40 -1.69 -7.78
C SER A 146 -9.32 -0.22 -8.18
N ILE A 147 -8.67 0.07 -9.30
CA ILE A 147 -8.52 1.44 -9.81
C ILE A 147 -9.89 2.03 -10.16
N ALA A 148 -10.74 1.27 -10.84
CA ALA A 148 -12.07 1.72 -11.21
C ALA A 148 -12.91 2.08 -9.97
N SER A 149 -12.79 1.32 -8.89
CA SER A 149 -13.52 1.60 -7.66
C SER A 149 -13.07 2.91 -7.01
N LYS A 150 -11.83 3.29 -7.17
CA LYS A 150 -11.28 4.54 -6.62
C LYS A 150 -11.71 5.79 -7.39
N LEU A 151 -12.22 5.61 -8.62
CA LEU A 151 -12.67 6.70 -9.46
C LEU A 151 -14.15 7.06 -9.27
N LYS A 152 -14.85 6.33 -8.42
CA LYS A 152 -16.27 6.58 -8.16
C LYS A 152 -16.51 7.69 -7.14
#